data_034605415cf48d87bb9c57bd23bb987f
#
_entry.id   034605415cf48d87bb9c57bd23bb987f
#
_cell.length_a   1.000
_cell.length_b   1.000
_cell.length_c   1.000
_cell.angle_alpha   90.00
_cell.angle_beta   90.00
_cell.angle_gamma   90.00
#
_symmetry.space_group_name_H-M   'P 1'
#
loop_
_entity.id
_entity.type
_entity.pdbx_description
1 polymer ?
#
loop_
_entity_poly.entity_id
_entity_poly.type
_entity_poly.pdbx_seq_one_letter_code
_entity_poly.pdbx_strand_id
1 'polypeptide(L)'
;AKKAIDTFGTIDCVVPNAGIGMYGSVLDYSDDEVNRMMRTNYEASVHIVRATLPTMLAKKAGDIIMVSSVAGFRGGGDESIYAGTKHAQVGFAGGLDRELREKGVRVALVCPAGTDTQFAIEAGRTAGEPKLASYLRPDDVAFQIVQIMRQPLTVRTHIWTLWSMQQQS
;
A
#
# COMPACT_ATOMS: atom_id res chain seq x y z
N ALA A 1 1.67 13.17 -10.71
CA ALA A 1 3.04 13.04 -11.23
C ALA A 1 3.46 14.29 -12.01
N LYS A 2 2.77 14.67 -13.11
CA LYS A 2 3.16 15.78 -13.97
C LYS A 2 3.47 17.08 -13.20
N LYS A 3 2.54 17.53 -12.35
CA LYS A 3 2.74 18.77 -11.56
C LYS A 3 4.00 18.71 -10.68
N ALA A 4 4.28 17.54 -10.06
CA ALA A 4 5.48 17.38 -9.24
C ALA A 4 6.75 17.44 -10.09
N ILE A 5 6.76 16.79 -11.25
CA ILE A 5 7.89 16.82 -12.18
C ILE A 5 8.12 18.24 -12.71
N ASP A 6 7.07 18.93 -13.11
CA ASP A 6 7.15 20.32 -13.59
C ASP A 6 7.68 21.28 -12.51
N THR A 7 7.40 20.99 -11.23
CA THR A 7 7.81 21.85 -10.10
C THR A 7 9.20 21.54 -9.58
N PHE A 8 9.54 20.25 -9.44
CA PHE A 8 10.75 19.78 -8.76
C PHE A 8 11.78 19.12 -9.70
N GLY A 9 11.44 18.96 -10.99
CA GLY A 9 12.29 18.33 -11.99
C GLY A 9 12.35 16.81 -11.92
N THR A 10 11.96 16.21 -10.79
CA THR A 10 12.07 14.76 -10.56
C THR A 10 11.10 14.27 -9.50
N ILE A 11 10.94 12.95 -9.44
CA ILE A 11 10.32 12.24 -8.33
C ILE A 11 11.32 11.17 -7.86
N ASP A 12 11.72 11.25 -6.58
CA ASP A 12 12.69 10.34 -5.98
C ASP A 12 12.02 9.15 -5.28
N CYS A 13 10.82 9.38 -4.76
CA CYS A 13 10.04 8.35 -4.10
C CYS A 13 8.57 8.49 -4.47
N VAL A 14 7.89 7.37 -4.65
CA VAL A 14 6.44 7.30 -4.74
C VAL A 14 5.91 6.32 -3.70
N VAL A 15 4.86 6.75 -2.99
CA VAL A 15 4.16 5.91 -2.00
C VAL A 15 2.72 5.68 -2.47
N PRO A 16 2.45 4.59 -3.22
CA PRO A 16 1.09 4.18 -3.55
C PRO A 16 0.38 3.71 -2.26
N ASN A 17 -0.31 4.64 -1.61
CA ASN A 17 -0.98 4.45 -0.33
C ASN A 17 -2.50 4.52 -0.44
N ALA A 18 -3.03 5.22 -1.43
CA ALA A 18 -4.48 5.37 -1.59
C ALA A 18 -5.18 4.01 -1.66
N GLY A 19 -6.23 3.86 -0.88
CA GLY A 19 -6.98 2.62 -0.82
C GLY A 19 -8.29 2.79 -0.07
N ILE A 20 -9.23 1.91 -0.37
CA ILE A 20 -10.50 1.76 0.32
C ILE A 20 -10.68 0.33 0.76
N GLY A 21 -11.44 0.12 1.81
CA GLY A 21 -11.88 -1.19 2.28
C GLY A 21 -13.37 -1.18 2.51
N MET A 22 -13.98 -2.30 2.19
CA MET A 22 -15.37 -2.60 2.51
C MET A 22 -15.36 -4.01 3.09
N TYR A 23 -16.07 -4.21 4.18
CA TYR A 23 -16.13 -5.47 4.92
C TYR A 23 -17.56 -6.01 4.91
N GLY A 24 -17.71 -7.29 4.64
CA GLY A 24 -18.97 -8.01 4.55
C GLY A 24 -18.84 -9.30 3.75
N SER A 25 -19.93 -10.04 3.63
CA SER A 25 -20.00 -11.23 2.78
C SER A 25 -19.75 -10.87 1.31
N VAL A 26 -19.17 -11.78 0.55
CA VAL A 26 -18.98 -11.59 -0.90
C VAL A 26 -20.30 -11.31 -1.65
N LEU A 27 -21.43 -11.69 -1.08
CA LEU A 27 -22.75 -11.46 -1.66
C LEU A 27 -23.33 -10.06 -1.34
N ASP A 28 -22.73 -9.34 -0.39
CA ASP A 28 -23.19 -8.02 0.04
C ASP A 28 -22.70 -6.90 -0.90
N TYR A 29 -21.74 -7.20 -1.78
CA TYR A 29 -21.14 -6.20 -2.67
C TYR A 29 -21.82 -6.16 -4.03
N SER A 30 -22.14 -4.98 -4.49
CA SER A 30 -22.47 -4.73 -5.89
C SER A 30 -21.22 -4.83 -6.79
N ASP A 31 -21.41 -5.09 -8.07
CA ASP A 31 -20.33 -5.09 -9.05
C ASP A 31 -19.59 -3.74 -9.11
N ASP A 32 -20.31 -2.64 -8.91
CA ASP A 32 -19.71 -1.29 -8.85
C ASP A 32 -18.78 -1.11 -7.65
N GLU A 33 -19.14 -1.66 -6.49
CA GLU A 33 -18.29 -1.63 -5.30
C GLU A 33 -17.05 -2.49 -5.46
N VAL A 34 -17.17 -3.68 -6.04
CA VAL A 34 -16.03 -4.53 -6.42
C VAL A 34 -15.11 -3.79 -7.36
N ASN A 35 -15.65 -3.22 -8.45
CA ASN A 35 -14.89 -2.45 -9.42
C ASN A 35 -14.21 -1.24 -8.77
N ARG A 36 -14.91 -0.52 -7.89
CA ARG A 36 -14.35 0.62 -7.17
C ARG A 36 -13.16 0.23 -6.29
N MET A 37 -13.24 -0.88 -5.55
CA MET A 37 -12.11 -1.38 -4.77
C MET A 37 -10.92 -1.77 -5.65
N MET A 38 -11.14 -2.52 -6.73
CA MET A 38 -10.08 -2.92 -7.66
C MET A 38 -9.40 -1.70 -8.28
N ARG A 39 -10.18 -0.75 -8.80
CA ARG A 39 -9.66 0.47 -9.43
C ARG A 39 -8.88 1.34 -8.44
N THR A 40 -9.40 1.51 -7.22
CA THR A 40 -8.75 2.36 -6.23
C THR A 40 -7.49 1.72 -5.66
N ASN A 41 -7.56 0.43 -5.27
CA ASN A 41 -6.45 -0.21 -4.56
C ASN A 41 -5.36 -0.70 -5.51
N TYR A 42 -5.75 -1.30 -6.65
CA TYR A 42 -4.79 -1.93 -7.55
C TYR A 42 -4.48 -1.07 -8.78
N GLU A 43 -5.48 -0.74 -9.61
CA GLU A 43 -5.22 -0.01 -10.85
C GLU A 43 -4.56 1.36 -10.61
N ALA A 44 -5.02 2.11 -9.59
CA ALA A 44 -4.42 3.40 -9.25
C ALA A 44 -2.95 3.25 -8.82
N SER A 45 -2.60 2.16 -8.11
CA SER A 45 -1.21 1.85 -7.77
C SER A 45 -0.37 1.61 -9.04
N VAL A 46 -0.89 0.87 -10.02
CA VAL A 46 -0.24 0.67 -11.31
C VAL A 46 -0.08 1.99 -12.06
N HIS A 47 -1.12 2.82 -12.11
CA HIS A 47 -1.09 4.09 -12.83
C HIS A 47 -0.08 5.09 -12.24
N ILE A 48 -0.04 5.23 -10.91
CA ILE A 48 0.91 6.17 -10.30
C ILE A 48 2.37 5.70 -10.46
N VAL A 49 2.63 4.40 -10.37
CA VAL A 49 3.95 3.83 -10.64
C VAL A 49 4.35 4.12 -12.09
N ARG A 50 3.49 3.81 -13.07
CA ARG A 50 3.77 4.10 -14.48
C ARG A 50 4.02 5.58 -14.76
N ALA A 51 3.38 6.48 -14.04
CA ALA A 51 3.53 7.92 -14.22
C ALA A 51 4.80 8.49 -13.56
N THR A 52 5.39 7.80 -12.60
CA THR A 52 6.58 8.27 -11.86
C THR A 52 7.87 7.54 -12.23
N LEU A 53 7.76 6.28 -12.63
CA LEU A 53 8.89 5.42 -12.95
C LEU A 53 9.85 5.97 -14.01
N PRO A 54 9.42 6.65 -15.10
CA PRO A 54 10.35 7.18 -16.10
C PRO A 54 11.42 8.10 -15.54
N THR A 55 11.08 8.95 -14.54
CA THR A 55 12.05 9.86 -13.92
C THR A 55 13.08 9.11 -13.06
N MET A 56 12.65 8.04 -12.38
CA MET A 56 13.51 7.18 -11.58
C MET A 56 14.49 6.39 -12.47
N LEU A 57 13.99 5.83 -13.57
CA LEU A 57 14.83 5.10 -14.54
C LEU A 57 15.87 6.00 -15.19
N ALA A 58 15.52 7.24 -15.53
CA ALA A 58 16.46 8.21 -16.10
C ALA A 58 17.63 8.51 -15.15
N LYS A 59 17.36 8.54 -13.84
CA LYS A 59 18.39 8.76 -12.79
C LYS A 59 19.10 7.47 -12.37
N LYS A 60 18.56 6.32 -12.70
CA LYS A 60 18.94 5.01 -12.14
C LYS A 60 18.87 4.99 -10.62
N ALA A 61 17.90 5.68 -10.05
CA ALA A 61 17.68 5.78 -8.60
C ALA A 61 16.23 6.15 -8.31
N GLY A 62 15.65 5.53 -7.28
CA GLY A 62 14.31 5.86 -6.80
C GLY A 62 13.74 4.77 -5.91
N ASP A 63 12.66 5.12 -5.23
CA ASP A 63 11.94 4.23 -4.32
C ASP A 63 10.46 4.15 -4.69
N ILE A 64 9.93 2.94 -4.77
CA ILE A 64 8.51 2.65 -4.84
C ILE A 64 8.15 1.92 -3.54
N ILE A 65 7.43 2.58 -2.64
CA ILE A 65 7.04 2.02 -1.34
C ILE A 65 5.53 1.83 -1.32
N MET A 66 5.06 0.65 -1.66
CA MET A 66 3.64 0.36 -1.77
C MET A 66 3.04 -0.01 -0.41
N VAL A 67 1.95 0.66 -0.04
CA VAL A 67 1.20 0.33 1.18
C VAL A 67 0.10 -0.67 0.84
N SER A 68 0.40 -1.95 1.12
CA SER A 68 -0.56 -3.03 0.98
C SER A 68 -1.30 -3.26 2.31
N SER A 69 -1.32 -4.47 2.81
CA SER A 69 -1.91 -4.89 4.08
C SER A 69 -1.43 -6.30 4.43
N VAL A 70 -1.54 -6.71 5.68
CA VAL A 70 -1.46 -8.13 6.06
C VAL A 70 -2.52 -8.97 5.34
N ALA A 71 -3.65 -8.37 4.96
CA ALA A 71 -4.66 -8.98 4.10
C ALA A 71 -4.17 -9.29 2.67
N GLY A 72 -2.98 -8.82 2.28
CA GLY A 72 -2.31 -9.22 1.05
C GLY A 72 -1.67 -10.61 1.10
N PHE A 73 -1.63 -11.25 2.26
CA PHE A 73 -1.08 -12.60 2.46
C PHE A 73 -2.11 -13.59 2.99
N ARG A 74 -3.19 -13.09 3.56
CA ARG A 74 -4.31 -13.87 4.07
C ARG A 74 -5.59 -13.06 3.94
N GLY A 75 -6.74 -13.67 3.84
CA GLY A 75 -8.06 -13.03 3.90
C GLY A 75 -8.79 -13.42 5.17
N GLY A 76 -9.53 -12.50 5.77
CA GLY A 76 -10.57 -12.80 6.74
C GLY A 76 -11.89 -13.16 6.04
N GLY A 77 -12.85 -13.71 6.80
CA GLY A 77 -14.14 -14.13 6.26
C GLY A 77 -14.97 -13.00 5.65
N ASP A 78 -14.79 -11.77 6.17
CA ASP A 78 -15.59 -10.61 5.76
C ASP A 78 -14.79 -9.61 4.91
N GLU A 79 -13.67 -10.02 4.30
CA GLU A 79 -12.80 -9.12 3.54
C GLU A 79 -12.26 -9.74 2.24
N SER A 80 -12.96 -10.73 1.68
CA SER A 80 -12.46 -11.52 0.54
C SER A 80 -12.07 -10.66 -0.67
N ILE A 81 -12.89 -9.69 -1.05
CA ILE A 81 -12.63 -8.81 -2.19
C ILE A 81 -11.50 -7.85 -1.87
N TYR A 82 -11.52 -7.22 -0.68
CA TYR A 82 -10.43 -6.36 -0.23
C TYR A 82 -9.09 -7.12 -0.21
N ALA A 83 -9.07 -8.32 0.37
CA ALA A 83 -7.88 -9.17 0.39
C ALA A 83 -7.39 -9.48 -1.02
N GLY A 84 -8.29 -9.74 -1.96
CA GLY A 84 -7.95 -9.92 -3.38
C GLY A 84 -7.21 -8.72 -3.97
N THR A 85 -7.67 -7.49 -3.69
CA THR A 85 -6.98 -6.27 -4.14
C THR A 85 -5.58 -6.14 -3.53
N LYS A 86 -5.43 -6.52 -2.26
CA LYS A 86 -4.15 -6.45 -1.54
C LYS A 86 -3.16 -7.53 -1.99
N HIS A 87 -3.64 -8.73 -2.31
CA HIS A 87 -2.83 -9.77 -2.98
C HIS A 87 -2.34 -9.31 -4.36
N ALA A 88 -3.20 -8.62 -5.12
CA ALA A 88 -2.80 -8.05 -6.41
C ALA A 88 -1.64 -7.04 -6.25
N GLN A 89 -1.68 -6.19 -5.22
CA GLN A 89 -0.57 -5.28 -4.91
C GLN A 89 0.71 -6.04 -4.53
N VAL A 90 0.62 -7.12 -3.75
CA VAL A 90 1.79 -7.96 -3.38
C VAL A 90 2.42 -8.57 -4.63
N GLY A 91 1.61 -9.16 -5.51
CA GLY A 91 2.08 -9.74 -6.77
C GLY A 91 2.74 -8.70 -7.68
N PHE A 92 2.11 -7.53 -7.81
CA PHE A 92 2.63 -6.42 -8.61
C PHE A 92 3.98 -5.91 -8.08
N ALA A 93 4.09 -5.65 -6.79
CA ALA A 93 5.34 -5.20 -6.18
C ALA A 93 6.47 -6.24 -6.33
N GLY A 94 6.15 -7.52 -6.16
CA GLY A 94 7.12 -8.60 -6.37
C GLY A 94 7.62 -8.71 -7.82
N GLY A 95 6.75 -8.45 -8.81
CA GLY A 95 7.14 -8.35 -10.22
C GLY A 95 8.03 -7.15 -10.48
N LEU A 96 7.62 -5.96 -9.99
CA LEU A 96 8.39 -4.72 -10.13
C LEU A 96 9.78 -4.82 -9.49
N ASP A 97 9.91 -5.43 -8.32
CA ASP A 97 11.23 -5.60 -7.68
C ASP A 97 12.21 -6.37 -8.58
N ARG A 98 11.74 -7.43 -9.21
CA ARG A 98 12.58 -8.21 -10.14
C ARG A 98 12.92 -7.44 -11.41
N GLU A 99 12.00 -6.63 -11.90
CA GLU A 99 12.18 -5.82 -13.10
C GLU A 99 13.13 -4.65 -12.90
N LEU A 100 13.11 -4.02 -11.70
CA LEU A 100 13.65 -2.68 -11.49
C LEU A 100 14.93 -2.63 -10.65
N ARG A 101 15.23 -3.65 -9.84
CA ARG A 101 16.40 -3.63 -8.93
C ARG A 101 17.73 -3.42 -9.64
N GLU A 102 17.93 -4.03 -10.82
CA GLU A 102 19.15 -3.87 -11.62
C GLU A 102 19.19 -2.51 -12.37
N LYS A 103 18.05 -1.83 -12.42
CA LYS A 103 17.91 -0.48 -12.98
C LYS A 103 18.06 0.62 -11.92
N GLY A 104 18.41 0.25 -10.68
CA GLY A 104 18.64 1.18 -9.58
C GLY A 104 17.38 1.66 -8.86
N VAL A 105 16.21 1.08 -9.12
CA VAL A 105 14.96 1.44 -8.44
C VAL A 105 14.60 0.36 -7.42
N ARG A 106 14.43 0.75 -6.16
CA ARG A 106 14.03 -0.15 -5.08
C ARG A 106 12.51 -0.23 -4.99
N VAL A 107 11.99 -1.41 -4.74
CA VAL A 107 10.55 -1.63 -4.51
C VAL A 107 10.37 -2.27 -3.14
N ALA A 108 9.55 -1.67 -2.31
CA ALA A 108 9.21 -2.17 -0.98
C ALA A 108 7.69 -2.28 -0.79
N LEU A 109 7.29 -3.24 0.02
CA LEU A 109 5.93 -3.38 0.53
C LEU A 109 5.91 -3.08 2.02
N VAL A 110 5.02 -2.19 2.43
CA VAL A 110 4.63 -2.00 3.82
C VAL A 110 3.22 -2.55 3.98
N CYS A 111 3.06 -3.51 4.87
CA CYS A 111 1.85 -4.29 5.04
C CYS A 111 1.31 -4.14 6.47
N PRO A 112 0.61 -3.04 6.78
CA PRO A 112 0.04 -2.83 8.10
C PRO A 112 -1.11 -3.80 8.38
N ALA A 113 -1.27 -4.17 9.63
CA ALA A 113 -2.50 -4.70 10.19
C ALA A 113 -3.52 -3.56 10.40
N GLY A 114 -4.52 -3.76 11.23
CA GLY A 114 -5.50 -2.73 11.53
C GLY A 114 -4.82 -1.43 11.98
N THR A 115 -5.17 -0.33 11.34
CA THR A 115 -4.66 1.01 11.63
C THR A 115 -5.85 1.92 11.92
N ASP A 116 -5.77 2.71 12.97
CA ASP A 116 -6.82 3.64 13.40
C ASP A 116 -6.81 4.88 12.48
N THR A 117 -7.72 4.89 11.53
CA THR A 117 -7.89 5.93 10.51
C THR A 117 -9.35 5.99 10.08
N GLN A 118 -9.67 6.88 9.16
CA GLN A 118 -10.97 6.92 8.49
C GLN A 118 -11.22 5.75 7.54
N PHE A 119 -10.26 4.83 7.39
CA PHE A 119 -10.37 3.69 6.47
C PHE A 119 -11.52 2.76 6.86
N ALA A 120 -12.42 2.51 5.91
CA ALA A 120 -13.61 1.65 6.05
C ALA A 120 -14.62 2.09 7.13
N ILE A 121 -14.56 3.32 7.61
CA ILE A 121 -15.62 3.88 8.45
C ILE A 121 -16.92 3.89 7.63
N GLU A 122 -18.02 3.42 8.22
CA GLU A 122 -19.32 3.17 7.58
C GLU A 122 -19.31 2.06 6.50
N ALA A 123 -18.18 1.39 6.31
CA ALA A 123 -18.03 0.28 5.37
C ALA A 123 -17.48 -0.98 6.07
N GLY A 124 -17.99 -1.26 7.27
CA GLY A 124 -17.63 -2.38 8.13
C GLY A 124 -16.81 -2.00 9.36
N ARG A 125 -16.46 -0.72 9.54
CA ARG A 125 -15.92 -0.16 10.78
C ARG A 125 -16.81 0.98 11.29
N THR A 126 -16.87 1.11 12.61
CA THR A 126 -17.60 2.20 13.28
C THR A 126 -16.60 3.18 13.90
N ALA A 127 -16.81 4.47 13.69
CA ALA A 127 -15.97 5.50 14.29
C ALA A 127 -16.02 5.40 15.81
N GLY A 128 -14.85 5.46 16.47
CA GLY A 128 -14.74 5.43 17.93
C GLY A 128 -14.99 4.06 18.58
N GLU A 129 -15.09 2.97 17.82
CA GLU A 129 -15.22 1.65 18.42
C GLU A 129 -13.97 1.29 19.26
N PRO A 130 -14.16 0.69 20.45
CA PRO A 130 -13.07 0.47 21.40
C PRO A 130 -11.87 -0.32 20.83
N LYS A 131 -12.11 -1.23 19.89
CA LYS A 131 -11.03 -2.02 19.29
C LYS A 131 -10.03 -1.18 18.49
N LEU A 132 -10.43 0.01 17.99
CA LEU A 132 -9.52 0.90 17.25
C LEU A 132 -8.37 1.39 18.14
N ALA A 133 -8.59 1.53 19.44
CA ALA A 133 -7.54 1.92 20.38
C ALA A 133 -6.38 0.90 20.47
N SER A 134 -6.62 -0.34 20.07
CA SER A 134 -5.58 -1.39 19.99
C SER A 134 -4.83 -1.43 18.67
N TYR A 135 -5.22 -0.62 17.70
CA TYR A 135 -4.66 -0.62 16.34
C TYR A 135 -3.37 0.20 16.27
N LEU A 136 -2.64 0.04 15.16
CA LEU A 136 -1.55 0.94 14.80
C LEU A 136 -2.09 2.37 14.63
N ARG A 137 -1.25 3.35 14.89
CA ARG A 137 -1.53 4.75 14.52
C ARG A 137 -1.00 5.01 13.11
N PRO A 138 -1.57 5.97 12.38
CA PRO A 138 -1.04 6.39 11.08
C PRO A 138 0.46 6.74 11.14
N ASP A 139 0.88 7.41 12.21
CA ASP A 139 2.28 7.80 12.42
C ASP A 139 3.22 6.60 12.57
N ASP A 140 2.75 5.49 13.15
CA ASP A 140 3.55 4.27 13.27
C ASP A 140 3.88 3.71 11.87
N VAL A 141 2.92 3.73 10.96
CA VAL A 141 3.11 3.29 9.57
C VAL A 141 3.98 4.28 8.79
N ALA A 142 3.73 5.58 8.92
CA ALA A 142 4.51 6.63 8.27
C ALA A 142 5.98 6.60 8.71
N PHE A 143 6.23 6.39 10.00
CA PHE A 143 7.58 6.21 10.52
C PHE A 143 8.34 5.10 9.81
N GLN A 144 7.72 3.94 9.62
CA GLN A 144 8.35 2.81 8.95
C GLN A 144 8.64 3.09 7.47
N ILE A 145 7.73 3.79 6.77
CA ILE A 145 7.96 4.22 5.39
C ILE A 145 9.21 5.10 5.31
N VAL A 146 9.33 6.07 6.21
CA VAL A 146 10.50 6.96 6.27
C VAL A 146 11.79 6.19 6.58
N GLN A 147 11.74 5.16 7.45
CA GLN A 147 12.91 4.32 7.71
C GLN A 147 13.37 3.55 6.45
N ILE A 148 12.44 3.07 5.63
CA ILE A 148 12.79 2.42 4.35
C ILE A 148 13.49 3.42 3.41
N MET A 149 12.95 4.64 3.29
CA MET A 149 13.56 5.69 2.45
C MET A 149 14.99 6.05 2.89
N ARG A 150 15.26 6.01 4.20
CA ARG A 150 16.58 6.34 4.79
C ARG A 150 17.60 5.23 4.73
N GLN A 151 17.24 4.03 4.29
CA GLN A 151 18.18 2.93 4.18
C GLN A 151 19.29 3.22 3.18
N PRO A 152 20.52 2.74 3.43
CA PRO A 152 21.59 2.79 2.45
C PRO A 152 21.14 2.22 1.10
N LEU A 153 21.63 2.79 0.00
CA LEU A 153 21.25 2.37 -1.36
C LEU A 153 21.64 0.90 -1.67
N THR A 154 22.54 0.34 -0.89
CA THR A 154 22.92 -1.09 -0.96
C THR A 154 21.92 -2.04 -0.31
N VAL A 155 20.94 -1.48 0.42
CA VAL A 155 19.91 -2.24 1.12
C VAL A 155 18.56 -2.01 0.47
N ARG A 156 17.77 -3.05 0.31
CA ARG A 156 16.36 -2.96 -0.06
C ARG A 156 15.51 -3.75 0.91
N THR A 157 14.48 -3.13 1.41
CA THR A 157 13.41 -3.80 2.14
C THR A 157 12.45 -4.40 1.13
N HIS A 158 12.20 -5.71 1.21
CA HIS A 158 11.25 -6.34 0.31
C HIS A 158 9.82 -6.27 0.85
N ILE A 159 9.62 -6.74 2.07
CA ILE A 159 8.31 -6.75 2.73
C ILE A 159 8.48 -6.41 4.22
N TRP A 160 7.66 -5.49 4.70
CA TRP A 160 7.50 -5.18 6.12
C TRP A 160 6.05 -5.34 6.53
N THR A 161 5.78 -6.31 7.40
CA THR A 161 4.48 -6.46 8.08
C THR A 161 4.52 -5.76 9.42
N LEU A 162 3.48 -4.99 9.73
CA LEU A 162 3.38 -4.17 10.93
C LEU A 162 2.15 -4.56 11.72
N TRP A 163 2.35 -4.80 13.01
CA TRP A 163 1.29 -5.13 13.94
C TRP A 163 1.41 -4.26 15.18
N SER A 164 0.29 -3.78 15.72
CA SER A 164 0.28 -3.25 17.07
C SER A 164 0.55 -4.39 18.06
N MET A 165 1.27 -4.08 19.14
CA MET A 165 1.53 -5.04 20.21
C MET A 165 0.24 -5.61 20.85
N GLN A 166 -0.88 -4.94 20.67
CA GLN A 166 -2.18 -5.34 21.22
C GLN A 166 -3.05 -6.11 20.22
N GLN A 167 -2.66 -6.19 18.95
CA GLN A 167 -3.40 -6.94 17.94
C GLN A 167 -2.91 -8.39 17.88
N GLN A 168 -3.86 -9.31 17.77
CA GLN A 168 -3.56 -10.71 17.48
C GLN A 168 -3.21 -10.87 15.99
N SER A 169 -2.16 -11.63 15.72
CA SER A 169 -1.70 -11.96 14.36
C SER A 169 -2.44 -13.15 13.78
#